data_fccd4e5f9c75eed9c4631e3cb2604ee0
#
_entry.id   fccd4e5f9c75eed9c4631e3cb2604ee0
#
_cell.length_a   1.000
_cell.length_b   1.000
_cell.length_c   1.000
_cell.angle_alpha   90.00
_cell.angle_beta   90.00
_cell.angle_gamma   90.00
#
_symmetry.space_group_name_H-M   'P 1'
#
loop_
_entity.id
_entity.type
_entity.pdbx_description
1 polymer ?
#
loop_
_entity_poly.entity_id
_entity_poly.type
_entity_poly.pdbx_seq_one_letter_code
_entity_poly.pdbx_strand_id
1 'polypeptide(L)'
;MNRRIENLREDITCVTYPAAAIPPGGQRDPEAVDFLWEGQRVLSQSAVSFTPITVYRYETGASAFRKKQTANGEVAYTEELAEVPSYEAFSAAIEFRIGPDELLLGMGQYEDGVYDYRGRTEYLYESNMRIAIPFLITTGHYAILIDSESSMIFSSEGDRIQFTIDCVRELKYYVFTGKSIPDLLRCYYHITGLPSLLPRWAFGYIQSKERYRSGAELEEVAAAFRQKGIPVDCIVQDWFSWEDGLWGEKKFDKKRFPDLPATVRKLHEDHVHFMVSIWPNMSTDSSNYSEFAAEKLLLPNSNLYDVYREEARDLYWEQTREEIMNSGSDALWCDNAEPFSDADWSGEKRRPEEERYRLVRDMSRKSMDWEKLNSYGLYHAKGIYEHWRRDLPGKRVVNLTRSGYTGIQQYGTILWSGDICATYETLRKQITEGIKMGLTGMPYWTLDIGGFFVVNDKYENRGCNDQSHQPVWFWHGDYNDGVDDLGYRELYVRWLEFGTFLPIFRSHGTDTPREPWRFGSEGEPFYDAIVSHIRLRYRLLPYLYSLGAAAHRDGDTIMRSLLMDFPDDEEVRGISDEYLLGPALLVAPVYTPMYYRPDSVKIEDSEKTRRVYLPKGC
;
A
#
# COMPACT_ATOMS: atom_id res chain seq x y z
N MET A 1 7.13 21.59 30.22
CA MET A 1 8.19 20.67 29.74
C MET A 1 9.19 21.41 28.88
N ASN A 2 10.46 21.02 28.89
CA ASN A 2 11.47 21.68 28.03
C ASN A 2 11.40 21.09 26.60
N ARG A 3 10.37 21.46 25.84
CA ARG A 3 10.28 21.15 24.42
C ARG A 3 11.23 22.03 23.61
N ARG A 4 11.64 21.55 22.43
CA ARG A 4 12.38 22.33 21.44
C ARG A 4 11.45 22.67 20.29
N ILE A 5 11.49 23.90 19.80
CA ILE A 5 10.76 24.37 18.63
C ILE A 5 11.81 24.93 17.68
N GLU A 6 11.91 24.34 16.51
CA GLU A 6 12.91 24.69 15.49
C GLU A 6 12.20 25.01 14.18
N ASN A 7 12.38 26.22 13.67
CA ASN A 7 11.95 26.58 12.32
C ASN A 7 13.04 26.13 11.34
N LEU A 8 12.85 24.99 10.70
CA LEU A 8 13.80 24.46 9.72
C LEU A 8 13.78 25.28 8.43
N ARG A 9 12.61 25.83 8.11
CA ARG A 9 12.33 26.81 7.06
C ARG A 9 11.22 27.73 7.54
N GLU A 10 10.89 28.76 6.77
CA GLU A 10 9.79 29.68 7.07
C GLU A 10 8.43 28.97 7.16
N ASP A 11 8.27 27.89 6.37
CA ASP A 11 7.07 27.09 6.22
C ASP A 11 7.15 25.70 6.91
N ILE A 12 8.23 25.40 7.65
CA ILE A 12 8.42 24.10 8.33
C ILE A 12 8.87 24.31 9.76
N THR A 13 8.00 23.97 10.69
CA THR A 13 8.29 23.98 12.14
C THR A 13 8.40 22.55 12.66
N CYS A 14 9.50 22.22 13.31
CA CYS A 14 9.71 20.96 14.03
C CYS A 14 9.52 21.19 15.54
N VAL A 15 8.72 20.35 16.19
CA VAL A 15 8.54 20.35 17.63
C VAL A 15 9.00 19.02 18.20
N THR A 16 9.92 19.07 19.16
CA THR A 16 10.48 17.87 19.80
C THR A 16 10.31 17.96 21.32
N TYR A 17 9.82 16.88 21.91
CA TYR A 17 9.88 16.60 23.34
C TYR A 17 10.94 15.52 23.57
N PRO A 18 12.21 15.91 23.83
CA PRO A 18 13.29 14.94 23.97
C PRO A 18 13.08 14.08 25.22
N ALA A 19 13.55 12.84 25.20
CA ALA A 19 13.41 11.87 26.29
C ALA A 19 13.79 12.45 27.66
N ALA A 20 14.86 13.21 27.73
CA ALA A 20 15.33 13.85 28.97
C ALA A 20 14.40 14.96 29.50
N ALA A 21 13.47 15.46 28.70
CA ALA A 21 12.51 16.49 29.11
C ALA A 21 11.18 15.91 29.62
N ILE A 22 10.94 14.61 29.43
CA ILE A 22 9.71 13.93 29.86
C ILE A 22 9.96 13.35 31.26
N PRO A 23 9.24 13.77 32.30
CA PRO A 23 9.41 13.20 33.64
C PRO A 23 9.05 11.71 33.68
N PRO A 24 9.77 10.86 34.45
CA PRO A 24 9.51 9.43 34.52
C PRO A 24 8.08 9.05 34.92
N GLY A 25 7.41 9.89 35.71
CA GLY A 25 5.98 9.72 36.08
C GLY A 25 5.00 10.16 35.01
N GLY A 26 5.48 10.58 33.85
CA GLY A 26 4.64 11.20 32.83
C GLY A 26 4.18 12.61 33.25
N GLN A 27 3.65 13.37 32.33
CA GLN A 27 3.09 14.70 32.60
C GLN A 27 2.23 15.17 31.42
N ARG A 28 1.26 16.04 31.72
CA ARG A 28 0.58 16.86 30.72
C ARG A 28 1.29 18.22 30.61
N ASP A 29 1.60 18.62 29.37
CA ASP A 29 2.04 19.96 29.02
C ASP A 29 0.85 20.73 28.43
N PRO A 30 0.25 21.67 29.18
CA PRO A 30 -0.88 22.49 28.72
C PRO A 30 -0.43 23.72 27.94
N GLU A 31 0.87 23.94 27.78
CA GLU A 31 1.39 25.13 27.12
C GLU A 31 1.16 25.05 25.61
N ALA A 32 0.37 25.99 25.09
CA ALA A 32 0.01 26.05 23.69
C ALA A 32 1.20 26.44 22.78
N VAL A 33 1.18 25.95 21.55
CA VAL A 33 2.05 26.39 20.46
C VAL A 33 1.17 26.79 19.30
N ASP A 34 1.25 28.06 18.92
CA ASP A 34 0.52 28.59 17.76
C ASP A 34 1.40 28.54 16.51
N PHE A 35 0.83 28.07 15.41
CA PHE A 35 1.44 28.03 14.11
C PHE A 35 0.77 29.07 13.22
N LEU A 36 1.58 29.86 12.53
CA LEU A 36 1.13 31.01 11.79
C LEU A 36 1.36 30.83 10.28
N TRP A 37 0.42 31.30 9.47
CA TRP A 37 0.55 31.50 8.05
C TRP A 37 0.21 32.96 7.71
N GLU A 38 1.12 33.67 7.05
CA GLU A 38 0.97 35.12 6.76
C GLU A 38 0.58 35.97 7.98
N GLY A 39 1.12 35.62 9.16
CA GLY A 39 0.86 36.30 10.42
C GLY A 39 -0.47 35.93 11.09
N GLN A 40 -1.29 35.09 10.50
CA GLN A 40 -2.53 34.58 11.07
C GLN A 40 -2.33 33.19 11.65
N ARG A 41 -2.94 32.93 12.80
CA ARG A 41 -2.91 31.59 13.41
C ARG A 41 -3.79 30.64 12.61
N VAL A 42 -3.18 29.59 12.06
CA VAL A 42 -3.87 28.54 11.29
C VAL A 42 -4.06 27.27 12.14
N LEU A 43 -3.19 27.03 13.13
CA LEU A 43 -3.26 25.85 13.99
C LEU A 43 -2.73 26.20 15.37
N SER A 44 -3.24 25.55 16.41
CA SER A 44 -2.71 25.63 17.77
C SER A 44 -2.59 24.23 18.39
N GLN A 45 -1.37 23.82 18.77
CA GLN A 45 -1.22 22.71 19.69
C GLN A 45 -1.74 23.15 21.08
N SER A 46 -2.77 22.50 21.59
CA SER A 46 -3.42 22.89 22.84
C SER A 46 -2.89 22.14 24.06
N ALA A 47 -2.42 20.93 23.89
CA ALA A 47 -1.79 20.13 24.94
C ALA A 47 -0.99 18.97 24.39
N VAL A 48 -0.03 18.50 25.18
CA VAL A 48 0.63 17.20 25.00
C VAL A 48 0.63 16.46 26.34
N SER A 49 0.34 15.18 26.35
CA SER A 49 0.38 14.34 27.54
C SER A 49 1.21 13.08 27.32
N PHE A 50 1.91 12.67 28.37
CA PHE A 50 2.72 11.46 28.42
C PHE A 50 2.26 10.59 29.57
N THR A 51 1.95 9.32 29.27
CA THR A 51 1.59 8.30 30.26
C THR A 51 2.69 7.24 30.27
N PRO A 52 3.34 6.97 31.40
CA PRO A 52 4.40 5.95 31.48
C PRO A 52 3.89 4.57 31.12
N ILE A 53 4.70 3.84 30.37
CA ILE A 53 4.48 2.42 30.04
C ILE A 53 5.78 1.66 30.17
N THR A 54 5.70 0.39 30.54
CA THR A 54 6.82 -0.54 30.45
C THR A 54 6.71 -1.32 29.15
N VAL A 55 7.74 -1.26 28.32
CA VAL A 55 7.83 -2.06 27.10
C VAL A 55 8.40 -3.44 27.46
N TYR A 56 7.73 -4.47 26.98
CA TYR A 56 8.15 -5.86 27.18
C TYR A 56 8.76 -6.43 25.91
N ARG A 57 9.78 -7.28 26.07
CA ARG A 57 10.20 -8.22 25.06
C ARG A 57 9.63 -9.60 25.42
N TYR A 58 9.45 -10.42 24.43
CA TYR A 58 8.89 -11.76 24.62
C TYR A 58 9.96 -12.80 24.35
N GLU A 59 10.22 -13.66 25.33
CA GLU A 59 11.20 -14.74 25.22
C GLU A 59 10.47 -16.07 25.06
N THR A 60 10.91 -16.87 24.07
CA THR A 60 10.38 -18.21 23.88
C THR A 60 10.82 -19.14 24.99
N GLY A 61 9.87 -19.94 25.54
CA GLY A 61 10.17 -21.07 26.37
C GLY A 61 10.91 -22.18 25.60
N ALA A 62 11.12 -23.33 26.26
CA ALA A 62 11.80 -24.49 25.67
C ALA A 62 10.98 -25.22 24.58
N SER A 63 9.74 -24.78 24.29
CA SER A 63 8.87 -25.40 23.29
C SER A 63 9.27 -25.02 21.88
N ALA A 64 9.22 -25.98 20.96
CA ALA A 64 9.45 -25.77 19.56
C ALA A 64 8.36 -24.85 18.97
N PHE A 65 8.73 -24.06 17.96
CA PHE A 65 7.77 -23.32 17.16
C PHE A 65 6.71 -24.25 16.58
N ARG A 66 5.46 -23.82 16.68
CA ARG A 66 4.34 -24.40 15.93
C ARG A 66 4.17 -23.65 14.63
N LYS A 67 3.71 -24.34 13.61
CA LYS A 67 3.39 -23.79 12.31
C LYS A 67 1.88 -23.71 12.14
N LYS A 68 1.41 -22.61 11.60
CA LYS A 68 0.03 -22.42 11.18
C LYS A 68 0.02 -21.95 9.73
N GLN A 69 -0.70 -22.66 8.88
CA GLN A 69 -0.96 -22.17 7.54
C GLN A 69 -2.07 -21.13 7.58
N THR A 70 -1.84 -19.99 6.96
CA THR A 70 -2.81 -18.88 6.86
C THR A 70 -2.98 -18.49 5.40
N ALA A 71 -3.94 -17.61 5.13
CA ALA A 71 -4.13 -17.05 3.78
C ALA A 71 -2.88 -16.32 3.25
N ASN A 72 -2.05 -15.76 4.14
CA ASN A 72 -0.78 -15.09 3.82
C ASN A 72 0.45 -15.98 4.08
N GLY A 73 0.28 -17.28 4.08
CA GLY A 73 1.36 -18.24 4.19
C GLY A 73 1.59 -18.86 5.55
N GLU A 74 2.73 -19.55 5.68
CA GLU A 74 3.13 -20.17 6.92
C GLU A 74 3.55 -19.12 7.96
N VAL A 75 2.90 -19.15 9.12
CA VAL A 75 3.29 -18.36 10.28
C VAL A 75 3.85 -19.30 11.34
N ALA A 76 5.07 -19.04 11.76
CA ALA A 76 5.67 -19.72 12.91
C ALA A 76 5.33 -18.95 14.19
N TYR A 77 4.79 -19.64 15.18
CA TYR A 77 4.41 -19.03 16.46
C TYR A 77 4.75 -19.96 17.63
N THR A 78 4.79 -19.40 18.82
CA THR A 78 4.88 -20.16 20.06
C THR A 78 3.81 -19.68 21.05
N GLU A 79 3.22 -20.63 21.78
CA GLU A 79 2.22 -20.35 22.82
C GLU A 79 2.88 -19.99 24.16
N GLU A 80 4.13 -20.41 24.35
CA GLU A 80 4.89 -20.18 25.59
C GLU A 80 5.82 -18.99 25.45
N LEU A 81 5.29 -17.80 25.65
CA LEU A 81 6.04 -16.56 25.68
C LEU A 81 6.09 -16.01 27.10
N ALA A 82 7.30 -15.81 27.61
CA ALA A 82 7.52 -15.08 28.85
C ALA A 82 7.69 -13.59 28.55
N GLU A 83 6.89 -12.76 29.21
CA GLU A 83 7.05 -11.30 29.16
C GLU A 83 8.20 -10.90 30.08
N VAL A 84 9.19 -10.21 29.51
CA VAL A 84 10.35 -9.71 30.24
C VAL A 84 10.41 -8.19 30.04
N PRO A 85 10.41 -7.38 31.10
CA PRO A 85 10.59 -5.92 30.98
C PRO A 85 11.85 -5.58 30.20
N SER A 86 11.73 -4.69 29.22
CA SER A 86 12.83 -4.29 28.32
C SER A 86 13.30 -2.87 28.63
N TYR A 87 12.39 -1.91 28.55
CA TYR A 87 12.69 -0.52 28.86
C TYR A 87 11.41 0.26 29.20
N GLU A 88 11.58 1.44 29.81
CA GLU A 88 10.50 2.37 30.10
C GLU A 88 10.30 3.35 28.94
N ALA A 89 9.07 3.61 28.59
CA ALA A 89 8.64 4.53 27.55
C ALA A 89 7.35 5.26 27.94
N PHE A 90 6.71 5.93 27.00
CA PHE A 90 5.46 6.63 27.21
C PHE A 90 4.48 6.33 26.07
N SER A 91 3.19 6.23 26.38
CA SER A 91 2.13 6.57 25.44
C SER A 91 1.98 8.09 25.44
N ALA A 92 1.89 8.69 24.24
CA ALA A 92 1.77 10.14 24.11
C ALA A 92 0.49 10.52 23.40
N ALA A 93 -0.16 11.62 23.83
CA ALA A 93 -1.28 12.21 23.12
C ALA A 93 -1.00 13.68 22.84
N ILE A 94 -1.21 14.10 21.59
CA ILE A 94 -1.04 15.47 21.10
C ILE A 94 -2.40 15.99 20.68
N GLU A 95 -2.83 17.10 21.27
CA GLU A 95 -4.10 17.76 20.95
C GLU A 95 -3.84 19.04 20.15
N PHE A 96 -4.63 19.25 19.09
CA PHE A 96 -4.63 20.51 18.32
C PHE A 96 -6.04 21.10 18.24
N ARG A 97 -6.10 22.44 18.11
CA ARG A 97 -7.30 23.20 17.79
C ARG A 97 -7.27 23.56 16.31
N ILE A 98 -8.35 23.27 15.61
CA ILE A 98 -8.53 23.45 14.18
C ILE A 98 -9.69 24.40 13.89
N GLY A 99 -9.74 24.94 12.68
CA GLY A 99 -10.83 25.78 12.19
C GLY A 99 -12.15 25.00 12.00
N PRO A 100 -13.30 25.68 11.96
CA PRO A 100 -14.62 25.02 11.96
C PRO A 100 -14.93 24.28 10.66
N ASP A 101 -14.43 24.75 9.52
CA ASP A 101 -14.82 24.27 8.17
C ASP A 101 -13.67 23.63 7.39
N GLU A 102 -12.59 23.28 8.06
CA GLU A 102 -11.44 22.64 7.44
C GLU A 102 -11.73 21.16 7.12
N LEU A 103 -11.32 20.70 5.94
CA LEU A 103 -11.27 19.29 5.63
C LEU A 103 -9.96 18.69 6.19
N LEU A 104 -10.06 17.48 6.70
CA LEU A 104 -8.96 16.71 7.27
C LEU A 104 -8.67 15.52 6.37
N LEU A 105 -7.59 15.59 5.60
CA LEU A 105 -7.33 14.72 4.44
C LEU A 105 -6.00 13.96 4.61
N GLY A 106 -5.73 13.00 3.73
CA GLY A 106 -4.46 12.27 3.70
C GLY A 106 -4.48 11.03 4.59
N MET A 107 -3.45 10.85 5.42
CA MET A 107 -3.22 9.75 6.37
C MET A 107 -3.05 8.35 5.75
N GLY A 108 -2.84 8.23 4.44
CA GLY A 108 -2.62 6.96 3.77
C GLY A 108 -3.90 6.35 3.20
N GLN A 109 -3.90 5.02 3.10
CA GLN A 109 -4.94 4.21 2.46
C GLN A 109 -5.61 3.30 3.47
N TYR A 110 -6.95 3.14 3.32
CA TYR A 110 -7.78 2.25 4.15
C TYR A 110 -8.82 1.52 3.30
N GLU A 111 -9.70 0.73 3.96
CA GLU A 111 -10.74 -0.05 3.26
C GLU A 111 -12.08 0.67 3.16
N ASP A 112 -12.24 1.78 3.86
CA ASP A 112 -13.54 2.41 4.11
C ASP A 112 -13.94 3.46 3.06
N GLY A 113 -12.96 4.00 2.29
CA GLY A 113 -13.21 5.05 1.31
C GLY A 113 -13.54 6.41 1.94
N VAL A 114 -13.09 6.65 3.18
CA VAL A 114 -13.29 7.93 3.87
C VAL A 114 -12.35 8.98 3.29
N TYR A 115 -12.92 10.10 2.84
CA TYR A 115 -12.17 11.21 2.25
C TYR A 115 -11.81 12.27 3.28
N ASP A 116 -12.78 12.68 4.12
CA ASP A 116 -12.62 13.67 5.19
C ASP A 116 -12.76 13.00 6.55
N TYR A 117 -11.74 13.17 7.38
CA TYR A 117 -11.68 12.58 8.72
C TYR A 117 -12.29 13.45 9.82
N ARG A 118 -12.94 14.54 9.47
CA ARG A 118 -13.64 15.37 10.47
C ARG A 118 -14.76 14.58 11.18
N GLY A 119 -14.75 14.61 12.49
CA GLY A 119 -15.71 13.87 13.33
C GLY A 119 -15.50 12.36 13.35
N ARG A 120 -14.28 11.90 13.00
CA ARG A 120 -13.97 10.46 12.90
C ARG A 120 -12.79 10.07 13.78
N THR A 121 -12.73 8.77 14.06
CA THR A 121 -11.56 8.10 14.63
C THR A 121 -10.96 7.19 13.57
N GLU A 122 -9.64 7.25 13.39
CA GLU A 122 -8.90 6.37 12.49
C GLU A 122 -7.75 5.70 13.25
N TYR A 123 -7.54 4.41 12.98
CA TYR A 123 -6.53 3.59 13.60
C TYR A 123 -5.37 3.39 12.62
N LEU A 124 -4.21 3.95 12.94
CA LEU A 124 -3.03 3.96 12.08
C LEU A 124 -2.13 2.76 12.44
N TYR A 125 -2.32 1.67 11.73
CA TYR A 125 -1.55 0.44 11.81
C TYR A 125 -1.44 -0.20 10.42
N GLU A 126 -0.41 -1.01 10.21
CA GLU A 126 -0.20 -1.73 8.96
C GLU A 126 -0.94 -3.06 8.97
N SER A 127 -1.66 -3.36 7.90
CA SER A 127 -2.23 -4.68 7.59
C SER A 127 -2.54 -4.78 6.10
N ASN A 128 -2.97 -5.94 5.64
CA ASN A 128 -3.48 -6.07 4.27
C ASN A 128 -4.59 -5.03 4.01
N MET A 129 -4.56 -4.35 2.87
CA MET A 129 -5.44 -3.25 2.45
C MET A 129 -5.29 -1.93 3.25
N ARG A 130 -4.32 -1.82 4.16
CA ARG A 130 -4.07 -0.62 4.96
C ARG A 130 -2.62 -0.19 4.86
N ILE A 131 -2.41 1.08 4.58
CA ILE A 131 -1.09 1.72 4.59
C ILE A 131 -1.23 3.01 5.41
N ALA A 132 -0.80 2.95 6.66
CA ALA A 132 -0.94 4.04 7.61
C ALA A 132 0.22 5.02 7.50
N ILE A 133 -0.05 6.26 7.11
CA ILE A 133 0.97 7.32 7.04
C ILE A 133 0.49 8.49 7.89
N PRO A 134 1.15 8.83 8.99
CA PRO A 134 0.68 9.84 9.93
C PRO A 134 0.93 11.27 9.43
N PHE A 135 0.50 11.53 8.20
CA PHE A 135 0.55 12.82 7.51
C PHE A 135 -0.86 13.32 7.23
N LEU A 136 -1.33 14.23 8.07
CA LEU A 136 -2.61 14.90 7.92
C LEU A 136 -2.41 16.19 7.13
N ILE A 137 -3.12 16.34 6.02
CA ILE A 137 -3.13 17.57 5.23
C ILE A 137 -4.51 18.21 5.30
N THR A 138 -4.58 19.54 5.33
CA THR A 138 -5.85 20.25 5.53
C THR A 138 -6.09 21.33 4.48
N THR A 139 -7.32 21.82 4.41
CA THR A 139 -7.67 23.03 3.65
C THR A 139 -7.43 24.31 4.45
N GLY A 140 -6.92 24.21 5.68
CA GLY A 140 -6.62 25.34 6.57
C GLY A 140 -5.21 25.91 6.45
N HIS A 141 -4.55 25.73 5.31
CA HIS A 141 -3.17 26.19 5.04
C HIS A 141 -2.08 25.56 5.91
N TYR A 142 -2.33 24.37 6.45
CA TYR A 142 -1.33 23.61 7.21
C TYR A 142 -1.45 22.10 6.98
N ALA A 143 -0.38 21.39 7.31
CA ALA A 143 -0.34 19.94 7.45
C ALA A 143 0.46 19.55 8.69
N ILE A 144 0.19 18.35 9.20
CA ILE A 144 0.87 17.79 10.39
C ILE A 144 1.48 16.45 10.01
N LEU A 145 2.74 16.23 10.32
CA LEU A 145 3.42 14.95 10.24
C LEU A 145 3.86 14.50 11.63
N ILE A 146 3.36 13.38 12.11
CA ILE A 146 3.86 12.76 13.34
C ILE A 146 5.07 11.89 12.99
N ASP A 147 6.24 12.26 13.50
CA ASP A 147 7.50 11.54 13.27
C ASP A 147 7.68 10.44 14.32
N SER A 148 6.91 9.39 14.19
CA SER A 148 6.93 8.20 15.03
C SER A 148 6.55 6.99 14.19
N GLU A 149 7.22 5.86 14.40
CA GLU A 149 6.97 4.59 13.71
C GLU A 149 6.06 3.64 14.51
N SER A 150 5.60 4.07 15.68
CA SER A 150 4.67 3.32 16.53
C SER A 150 3.26 3.33 15.94
N SER A 151 2.45 2.35 16.32
CA SER A 151 1.01 2.40 16.06
C SER A 151 0.37 3.59 16.77
N MET A 152 -0.69 4.14 16.18
CA MET A 152 -1.34 5.33 16.75
C MET A 152 -2.83 5.41 16.39
N ILE A 153 -3.54 6.27 17.10
CA ILE A 153 -4.96 6.55 16.87
C ILE A 153 -5.09 8.05 16.59
N PHE A 154 -5.75 8.37 15.49
CA PHE A 154 -6.23 9.72 15.21
C PHE A 154 -7.69 9.85 15.62
N SER A 155 -8.07 10.97 16.19
CA SER A 155 -9.47 11.31 16.46
C SER A 155 -9.76 12.78 16.19
N SER A 156 -10.97 13.06 15.71
CA SER A 156 -11.47 14.41 15.47
C SER A 156 -12.84 14.58 16.13
N GLU A 157 -12.99 15.61 16.98
CA GLU A 157 -14.23 15.94 17.66
C GLU A 157 -14.41 17.46 17.77
N GLY A 158 -15.42 17.99 17.11
CA GLY A 158 -15.69 19.44 17.09
C GLY A 158 -14.53 20.22 16.46
N ASP A 159 -13.93 21.10 17.26
CA ASP A 159 -12.77 21.93 16.89
C ASP A 159 -11.42 21.31 17.31
N ARG A 160 -11.41 20.04 17.71
CA ARG A 160 -10.21 19.35 18.20
C ARG A 160 -9.86 18.15 17.34
N ILE A 161 -8.56 17.97 17.17
CA ILE A 161 -7.99 16.71 16.69
C ILE A 161 -6.93 16.23 17.69
N GLN A 162 -6.77 14.93 17.77
CA GLN A 162 -5.79 14.30 18.64
C GLN A 162 -5.11 13.14 17.93
N PHE A 163 -3.79 13.05 18.10
CA PHE A 163 -3.01 11.85 17.83
C PHE A 163 -2.60 11.21 19.13
N THR A 164 -2.97 9.94 19.33
CA THR A 164 -2.52 9.12 20.46
C THR A 164 -1.55 8.09 19.93
N ILE A 165 -0.29 8.14 20.38
CA ILE A 165 0.81 7.29 19.95
C ILE A 165 1.07 6.25 21.02
N ASP A 166 1.15 4.99 20.65
CA ASP A 166 1.19 3.88 21.60
C ASP A 166 2.51 3.80 22.40
N CYS A 167 3.64 4.10 21.75
CA CYS A 167 4.94 3.99 22.39
C CYS A 167 5.94 5.00 21.82
N VAL A 168 6.50 5.84 22.70
CA VAL A 168 7.57 6.78 22.36
C VAL A 168 8.52 6.95 23.55
N ARG A 169 9.82 7.08 23.27
CA ARG A 169 10.82 7.60 24.22
C ARG A 169 11.06 9.08 24.03
N GLU A 170 10.87 9.55 22.82
CA GLU A 170 10.92 10.93 22.37
C GLU A 170 9.70 11.20 21.50
N LEU A 171 9.08 12.35 21.59
CA LEU A 171 7.99 12.74 20.71
C LEU A 171 8.46 13.83 19.77
N LYS A 172 8.27 13.63 18.49
CA LYS A 172 8.62 14.59 17.45
C LYS A 172 7.52 14.69 16.42
N TYR A 173 7.22 15.89 15.99
CA TYR A 173 6.28 16.14 14.89
C TYR A 173 6.64 17.41 14.14
N TYR A 174 6.15 17.50 12.91
CA TYR A 174 6.30 18.67 12.06
C TYR A 174 4.95 19.30 11.77
N VAL A 175 4.95 20.64 11.72
CA VAL A 175 3.83 21.41 11.16
C VAL A 175 4.36 22.15 9.95
N PHE A 176 3.70 21.94 8.84
CA PHE A 176 3.94 22.62 7.58
C PHE A 176 2.88 23.69 7.39
N THR A 177 3.25 24.84 6.86
CA THR A 177 2.31 25.89 6.48
C THR A 177 2.50 26.27 5.01
N GLY A 178 1.44 26.61 4.30
CA GLY A 178 1.55 26.88 2.87
C GLY A 178 0.27 27.42 2.25
N LYS A 179 0.41 28.05 1.10
CA LYS A 179 -0.71 28.65 0.37
C LYS A 179 -1.68 27.61 -0.20
N SER A 180 -1.16 26.43 -0.56
CA SER A 180 -1.91 25.39 -1.27
C SER A 180 -1.51 24.00 -0.82
N ILE A 181 -2.35 23.00 -1.10
CA ILE A 181 -2.02 21.59 -0.86
C ILE A 181 -0.71 21.17 -1.56
N PRO A 182 -0.42 21.53 -2.82
CA PRO A 182 0.88 21.27 -3.42
C PRO A 182 2.08 21.86 -2.67
N ASP A 183 1.94 23.04 -2.05
CA ASP A 183 3.03 23.62 -1.24
C ASP A 183 3.29 22.78 0.02
N LEU A 184 2.22 22.33 0.69
CA LEU A 184 2.31 21.46 1.86
C LEU A 184 2.96 20.10 1.51
N LEU A 185 2.65 19.53 0.34
CA LEU A 185 3.31 18.31 -0.16
C LEU A 185 4.81 18.54 -0.42
N ARG A 186 5.22 19.69 -0.96
CA ARG A 186 6.64 20.02 -1.12
C ARG A 186 7.37 20.13 0.21
N CYS A 187 6.72 20.66 1.26
CA CYS A 187 7.27 20.66 2.61
C CYS A 187 7.44 19.24 3.15
N TYR A 188 6.44 18.38 2.92
CA TYR A 188 6.53 16.95 3.28
C TYR A 188 7.72 16.28 2.58
N TYR A 189 7.89 16.45 1.29
CA TYR A 189 9.02 15.87 0.55
C TYR A 189 10.37 16.46 0.94
N HIS A 190 10.42 17.72 1.40
CA HIS A 190 11.65 18.29 1.93
C HIS A 190 12.17 17.52 3.16
N ILE A 191 11.27 17.01 3.99
CA ILE A 191 11.60 16.21 5.18
C ILE A 191 11.80 14.74 4.83
N THR A 192 10.96 14.16 3.96
CA THR A 192 10.86 12.72 3.74
C THR A 192 11.52 12.23 2.45
N GLY A 193 12.05 13.13 1.64
CA GLY A 193 12.66 12.82 0.34
C GLY A 193 11.67 12.80 -0.83
N LEU A 194 12.17 13.20 -2.01
CA LEU A 194 11.40 13.19 -3.25
C LEU A 194 11.17 11.75 -3.75
N PRO A 195 10.05 11.50 -4.46
CA PRO A 195 9.81 10.22 -5.11
C PRO A 195 10.92 9.85 -6.11
N SER A 196 11.33 8.58 -6.15
CA SER A 196 12.24 8.08 -7.18
C SER A 196 11.56 8.05 -8.54
N LEU A 197 12.30 8.36 -9.61
CA LEU A 197 11.77 8.23 -10.97
C LEU A 197 11.81 6.76 -11.41
N LEU A 198 10.64 6.18 -11.66
CA LEU A 198 10.49 4.84 -12.21
C LEU A 198 10.92 4.78 -13.70
N PRO A 199 11.30 3.61 -14.24
CA PRO A 199 11.53 3.45 -15.67
C PRO A 199 10.22 3.61 -16.44
N ARG A 200 10.31 4.01 -17.71
CA ARG A 200 9.14 4.28 -18.54
C ARG A 200 8.18 3.09 -18.65
N TRP A 201 8.70 1.87 -18.75
CA TRP A 201 7.89 0.67 -18.91
C TRP A 201 6.95 0.43 -17.71
N ALA A 202 7.32 0.87 -16.50
CA ALA A 202 6.47 0.73 -15.31
C ALA A 202 5.14 1.49 -15.41
N PHE A 203 5.04 2.46 -16.32
CA PHE A 203 3.81 3.21 -16.60
C PHE A 203 2.97 2.57 -17.72
N GLY A 204 3.45 1.51 -18.38
CA GLY A 204 2.70 0.74 -19.37
C GLY A 204 1.73 -0.25 -18.73
N TYR A 205 1.32 -1.27 -19.48
CA TYR A 205 0.42 -2.31 -18.98
C TYR A 205 1.20 -3.45 -18.35
N ILE A 206 0.85 -3.79 -17.13
CA ILE A 206 1.40 -4.90 -16.36
C ILE A 206 0.36 -6.00 -16.28
N GLN A 207 0.65 -7.14 -16.86
CA GLN A 207 -0.21 -8.34 -16.81
C GLN A 207 0.18 -9.21 -15.64
N SER A 208 -0.77 -9.51 -14.78
CA SER A 208 -0.62 -10.38 -13.62
C SER A 208 -1.89 -11.15 -13.34
N LYS A 209 -1.76 -12.24 -12.64
CA LYS A 209 -2.84 -12.98 -11.95
C LYS A 209 -2.22 -13.81 -10.84
N GLU A 210 -2.99 -14.24 -9.88
CA GLU A 210 -2.67 -15.34 -9.01
C GLU A 210 -3.13 -16.64 -9.71
N ARG A 211 -2.26 -17.43 -10.33
CA ARG A 211 -0.85 -17.19 -10.69
C ARG A 211 -0.53 -17.92 -11.99
N TYR A 212 0.56 -17.55 -12.64
CA TYR A 212 1.19 -18.37 -13.69
C TYR A 212 1.97 -19.50 -13.01
N ARG A 213 1.80 -20.73 -13.54
CA ARG A 213 2.25 -21.94 -12.85
C ARG A 213 3.61 -22.46 -13.35
N SER A 214 4.11 -21.93 -14.47
CA SER A 214 5.38 -22.37 -15.06
C SER A 214 6.00 -21.31 -15.96
N GLY A 215 7.30 -21.45 -16.23
CA GLY A 215 7.99 -20.62 -17.21
C GLY A 215 7.35 -20.72 -18.61
N ALA A 216 6.91 -21.90 -19.02
CA ALA A 216 6.21 -22.10 -20.29
C ALA A 216 4.90 -21.30 -20.38
N GLU A 217 4.10 -21.26 -19.32
CA GLU A 217 2.86 -20.46 -19.29
C GLU A 217 3.15 -18.97 -19.40
N LEU A 218 4.19 -18.46 -18.73
CA LEU A 218 4.62 -17.06 -18.88
C LEU A 218 4.98 -16.72 -20.33
N GLU A 219 5.74 -17.58 -20.99
CA GLU A 219 6.14 -17.42 -22.40
C GLU A 219 4.93 -17.47 -23.35
N GLU A 220 3.99 -18.41 -23.13
CA GLU A 220 2.75 -18.54 -23.92
C GLU A 220 1.89 -17.28 -23.81
N VAL A 221 1.73 -16.73 -22.60
CA VAL A 221 0.93 -15.52 -22.38
C VAL A 221 1.59 -14.30 -23.03
N ALA A 222 2.90 -14.12 -22.88
CA ALA A 222 3.64 -13.03 -23.54
C ALA A 222 3.52 -13.12 -25.07
N ALA A 223 3.71 -14.32 -25.64
CA ALA A 223 3.55 -14.57 -27.07
C ALA A 223 2.12 -14.29 -27.55
N ALA A 224 1.09 -14.64 -26.76
CA ALA A 224 -0.31 -14.35 -27.09
C ALA A 224 -0.60 -12.85 -27.16
N PHE A 225 -0.04 -12.03 -26.26
CA PHE A 225 -0.13 -10.58 -26.36
C PHE A 225 0.45 -10.06 -27.67
N ARG A 226 1.64 -10.56 -28.07
CA ARG A 226 2.29 -10.17 -29.35
C ARG A 226 1.49 -10.62 -30.57
N GLN A 227 1.02 -11.87 -30.60
CA GLN A 227 0.22 -12.42 -31.70
C GLN A 227 -1.10 -11.65 -31.90
N LYS A 228 -1.73 -11.21 -30.79
CA LYS A 228 -2.97 -10.45 -30.84
C LYS A 228 -2.76 -8.94 -31.03
N GLY A 229 -1.52 -8.46 -31.11
CA GLY A 229 -1.21 -7.04 -31.24
C GLY A 229 -1.69 -6.20 -30.05
N ILE A 230 -1.73 -6.80 -28.85
CA ILE A 230 -2.08 -6.11 -27.62
C ILE A 230 -0.77 -5.70 -26.93
N PRO A 231 -0.55 -4.41 -26.64
CA PRO A 231 0.66 -3.97 -25.97
C PRO A 231 0.71 -4.47 -24.52
N VAL A 232 1.91 -4.88 -24.08
CA VAL A 232 2.21 -5.24 -22.69
C VAL A 232 3.68 -4.93 -22.41
N ASP A 233 3.98 -4.35 -21.27
CA ASP A 233 5.35 -4.02 -20.88
C ASP A 233 5.93 -4.97 -19.83
N CYS A 234 5.10 -5.57 -18.99
CA CYS A 234 5.56 -6.45 -17.92
C CYS A 234 4.62 -7.63 -17.70
N ILE A 235 5.17 -8.80 -17.40
CA ILE A 235 4.45 -9.95 -16.89
C ILE A 235 4.97 -10.29 -15.49
N VAL A 236 4.09 -10.77 -14.61
CA VAL A 236 4.40 -11.00 -13.21
C VAL A 236 4.36 -12.49 -12.88
N GLN A 237 5.42 -13.00 -12.26
CA GLN A 237 5.37 -14.25 -11.52
C GLN A 237 4.98 -13.94 -10.08
N ASP A 238 3.75 -14.22 -9.75
CA ASP A 238 3.24 -14.13 -8.40
C ASP A 238 3.71 -15.33 -7.55
N TRP A 239 3.43 -15.28 -6.26
CA TRP A 239 3.68 -16.40 -5.38
C TRP A 239 3.07 -17.65 -6.03
N PHE A 240 3.56 -18.65 -6.02
CA PHE A 240 4.28 -19.70 -5.39
C PHE A 240 5.28 -20.23 -6.45
N SER A 241 6.40 -19.55 -6.55
CA SER A 241 7.48 -19.91 -7.49
C SER A 241 8.39 -21.04 -6.97
N TRP A 242 8.40 -21.26 -5.67
CA TRP A 242 9.20 -22.23 -4.92
C TRP A 242 8.60 -23.64 -4.90
N GLU A 243 9.34 -24.63 -4.40
CA GLU A 243 8.85 -26.00 -4.20
C GLU A 243 7.77 -26.06 -3.08
N ASP A 244 6.88 -27.04 -3.19
CA ASP A 244 5.79 -27.22 -2.21
C ASP A 244 6.32 -27.30 -0.78
N GLY A 245 5.69 -26.54 0.13
CA GLY A 245 6.07 -26.46 1.54
C GLY A 245 7.18 -25.48 1.87
N LEU A 246 7.88 -24.91 0.89
CA LEU A 246 8.98 -23.97 1.09
C LEU A 246 8.55 -22.51 0.93
N TRP A 247 7.52 -22.09 1.66
CA TRP A 247 6.98 -20.72 1.57
C TRP A 247 8.06 -19.64 1.71
N GLY A 248 8.07 -18.65 0.81
CA GLY A 248 9.01 -17.53 0.83
C GLY A 248 10.43 -17.87 0.40
N GLU A 249 10.72 -19.13 0.00
CA GLU A 249 12.00 -19.50 -0.60
C GLU A 249 12.22 -18.74 -1.90
N LYS A 250 13.43 -18.22 -2.13
CA LYS A 250 13.76 -17.44 -3.33
C LYS A 250 14.15 -18.34 -4.52
N LYS A 251 14.46 -19.60 -4.26
CA LYS A 251 14.75 -20.58 -5.30
C LYS A 251 13.47 -21.03 -5.99
N PHE A 252 13.48 -20.94 -7.33
CA PHE A 252 12.38 -21.41 -8.15
C PHE A 252 12.34 -22.95 -8.24
N ASP A 253 11.13 -23.51 -8.19
CA ASP A 253 10.91 -24.94 -8.43
C ASP A 253 11.40 -25.33 -9.84
N LYS A 254 12.42 -26.15 -9.91
CA LYS A 254 13.06 -26.57 -11.18
C LYS A 254 12.15 -27.44 -12.08
N LYS A 255 11.06 -28.00 -11.54
CA LYS A 255 10.09 -28.75 -12.36
C LYS A 255 9.22 -27.78 -13.17
N ARG A 256 8.82 -26.68 -12.57
CA ARG A 256 7.95 -25.67 -13.19
C ARG A 256 8.75 -24.60 -13.93
N PHE A 257 9.95 -24.31 -13.46
CA PHE A 257 10.87 -23.30 -14.02
C PHE A 257 12.25 -23.91 -14.24
N PRO A 258 12.43 -24.83 -15.23
CA PRO A 258 13.67 -25.57 -15.39
C PRO A 258 14.88 -24.70 -15.77
N ASP A 259 14.65 -23.62 -16.50
CA ASP A 259 15.65 -22.62 -16.89
C ASP A 259 15.02 -21.22 -16.87
N LEU A 260 14.88 -20.66 -15.67
CA LEU A 260 14.30 -19.32 -15.50
C LEU A 260 15.05 -18.23 -16.28
N PRO A 261 16.41 -18.21 -16.31
CA PRO A 261 17.14 -17.26 -17.14
C PRO A 261 16.80 -17.34 -18.64
N ALA A 262 16.54 -18.54 -19.17
CA ALA A 262 16.12 -18.68 -20.56
C ALA A 262 14.72 -18.14 -20.81
N THR A 263 13.77 -18.42 -19.92
CA THR A 263 12.43 -17.84 -19.95
C THR A 263 12.49 -16.31 -19.93
N VAL A 264 13.26 -15.71 -19.00
CA VAL A 264 13.39 -14.25 -18.90
C VAL A 264 14.02 -13.65 -20.17
N ARG A 265 15.06 -14.27 -20.73
CA ARG A 265 15.63 -13.81 -22.02
C ARG A 265 14.59 -13.79 -23.13
N LYS A 266 13.75 -14.82 -23.23
CA LYS A 266 12.69 -14.90 -24.22
C LYS A 266 11.63 -13.83 -24.04
N LEU A 267 11.24 -13.54 -22.78
CA LEU A 267 10.37 -12.41 -22.47
C LEU A 267 10.99 -11.08 -22.94
N HIS A 268 12.28 -10.88 -22.69
CA HIS A 268 13.00 -9.68 -23.12
C HIS A 268 13.12 -9.57 -24.66
N GLU A 269 13.27 -10.67 -25.37
CA GLU A 269 13.24 -10.70 -26.85
C GLU A 269 11.89 -10.23 -27.38
N ASP A 270 10.80 -10.52 -26.66
CA ASP A 270 9.46 -10.03 -26.92
C ASP A 270 9.20 -8.62 -26.34
N HIS A 271 10.22 -7.93 -25.82
CA HIS A 271 10.11 -6.64 -25.15
C HIS A 271 9.12 -6.64 -23.96
N VAL A 272 9.10 -7.70 -23.18
CA VAL A 272 8.31 -7.85 -21.96
C VAL A 272 9.25 -7.94 -20.77
N HIS A 273 9.10 -7.04 -19.82
CA HIS A 273 9.82 -7.08 -18.55
C HIS A 273 9.24 -8.14 -17.61
N PHE A 274 10.03 -8.57 -16.65
CA PHE A 274 9.67 -9.62 -15.72
C PHE A 274 9.73 -9.13 -14.27
N MET A 275 8.63 -9.29 -13.53
CA MET A 275 8.50 -8.97 -12.10
C MET A 275 8.27 -10.26 -11.31
N VAL A 276 8.90 -10.38 -10.15
CA VAL A 276 8.78 -11.55 -9.26
C VAL A 276 8.29 -11.13 -7.88
N SER A 277 7.27 -11.85 -7.40
CA SER A 277 6.78 -11.73 -6.02
C SER A 277 7.77 -12.36 -5.03
N ILE A 278 8.14 -11.60 -4.01
CA ILE A 278 9.03 -12.02 -2.92
C ILE A 278 8.37 -11.76 -1.57
N TRP A 279 8.70 -12.59 -0.60
CA TRP A 279 8.06 -12.58 0.71
C TRP A 279 9.09 -12.48 1.83
N PRO A 280 8.85 -11.66 2.88
CA PRO A 280 9.77 -11.55 4.01
C PRO A 280 9.62 -12.69 5.02
N ASN A 281 8.46 -13.35 5.09
CA ASN A 281 8.24 -14.53 5.91
C ASN A 281 8.66 -15.80 5.15
N MET A 282 9.36 -16.70 5.85
CA MET A 282 9.97 -17.88 5.25
C MET A 282 9.53 -19.13 6.00
N SER A 283 9.22 -20.20 5.26
CA SER A 283 9.01 -21.52 5.88
C SER A 283 10.25 -21.94 6.67
N THR A 284 10.03 -22.45 7.88
CA THR A 284 11.12 -22.95 8.73
C THR A 284 11.87 -24.15 8.12
N ASP A 285 11.34 -24.74 7.04
CA ASP A 285 11.97 -25.82 6.29
C ASP A 285 12.79 -25.31 5.10
N SER A 286 12.71 -24.01 4.77
CA SER A 286 13.43 -23.41 3.66
C SER A 286 14.92 -23.23 3.95
N SER A 287 15.75 -23.24 2.89
CA SER A 287 17.17 -22.94 3.02
C SER A 287 17.41 -21.49 3.42
N ASN A 288 16.59 -20.58 2.91
CA ASN A 288 16.67 -19.16 3.24
C ASN A 288 16.43 -18.91 4.74
N TYR A 289 15.41 -19.53 5.32
CA TYR A 289 15.18 -19.43 6.77
C TYR A 289 16.38 -19.95 7.58
N SER A 290 16.93 -21.11 7.18
CA SER A 290 18.04 -21.75 7.90
C SER A 290 19.27 -20.85 7.99
N GLU A 291 19.58 -20.10 6.95
CA GLU A 291 20.67 -19.12 6.93
C GLU A 291 20.41 -17.97 7.90
N PHE A 292 19.20 -17.38 7.88
CA PHE A 292 18.82 -16.32 8.83
C PHE A 292 18.83 -16.80 10.28
N ALA A 293 18.36 -18.01 10.53
CA ALA A 293 18.33 -18.60 11.88
C ALA A 293 19.75 -18.83 12.41
N ALA A 294 20.67 -19.34 11.56
CA ALA A 294 22.08 -19.56 11.93
C ALA A 294 22.79 -18.27 12.34
N GLU A 295 22.53 -17.17 11.64
CA GLU A 295 23.12 -15.85 11.89
C GLU A 295 22.33 -15.03 12.92
N LYS A 296 21.19 -15.54 13.44
CA LYS A 296 20.31 -14.86 14.39
C LYS A 296 19.77 -13.53 13.83
N LEU A 297 19.33 -13.55 12.58
CA LEU A 297 18.88 -12.39 11.80
C LEU A 297 17.35 -12.38 11.58
N LEU A 298 16.63 -13.20 12.34
CA LEU A 298 15.16 -13.20 12.37
C LEU A 298 14.64 -12.26 13.47
N LEU A 299 13.43 -11.72 13.27
CA LEU A 299 12.69 -11.09 14.36
C LEU A 299 12.40 -12.12 15.47
N PRO A 300 12.41 -11.71 16.74
CA PRO A 300 12.06 -12.59 17.85
C PRO A 300 10.68 -13.26 17.62
N ASN A 301 10.56 -14.53 17.95
CA ASN A 301 9.30 -15.28 17.91
C ASN A 301 8.59 -15.27 16.54
N SER A 302 9.34 -15.19 15.45
CA SER A 302 8.81 -15.02 14.11
C SER A 302 9.66 -15.76 13.07
N ASN A 303 9.08 -16.01 11.90
CA ASN A 303 9.78 -16.47 10.70
C ASN A 303 10.03 -15.30 9.69
N LEU A 304 9.93 -14.07 10.16
CA LEU A 304 10.28 -12.85 9.43
C LEU A 304 11.74 -12.49 9.69
N TYR A 305 12.46 -12.04 8.66
CA TYR A 305 13.79 -11.49 8.89
C TYR A 305 13.73 -10.10 9.55
N ASP A 306 14.76 -9.76 10.31
CA ASP A 306 14.82 -8.50 11.05
C ASP A 306 15.26 -7.34 10.13
N VAL A 307 14.29 -6.66 9.51
CA VAL A 307 14.54 -5.52 8.60
C VAL A 307 15.26 -4.35 9.22
N TYR A 308 15.27 -4.25 10.57
CA TYR A 308 15.92 -3.15 11.28
C TYR A 308 17.44 -3.31 11.39
N ARG A 309 17.95 -4.53 11.15
CA ARG A 309 19.38 -4.82 11.14
C ARG A 309 19.93 -4.79 9.71
N GLU A 310 21.06 -4.12 9.54
CA GLU A 310 21.72 -4.00 8.24
C GLU A 310 22.15 -5.37 7.71
N GLU A 311 22.76 -6.20 8.56
CA GLU A 311 23.22 -7.55 8.19
C GLU A 311 22.07 -8.44 7.71
N ALA A 312 20.86 -8.27 8.29
CA ALA A 312 19.69 -9.02 7.85
C ALA A 312 19.19 -8.55 6.48
N ARG A 313 19.23 -7.23 6.20
CA ARG A 313 18.93 -6.71 4.87
C ARG A 313 19.98 -7.13 3.83
N ASP A 314 21.27 -7.17 4.21
CA ASP A 314 22.35 -7.67 3.36
C ASP A 314 22.07 -9.12 2.94
N LEU A 315 21.79 -10.01 3.89
CA LEU A 315 21.51 -11.42 3.61
C LEU A 315 20.23 -11.58 2.76
N TYR A 316 19.16 -10.83 3.05
CA TYR A 316 17.93 -10.90 2.27
C TYR A 316 18.16 -10.50 0.81
N TRP A 317 18.91 -9.43 0.61
CA TRP A 317 19.27 -8.99 -0.74
C TRP A 317 20.17 -10.00 -1.45
N GLU A 318 21.18 -10.56 -0.79
CA GLU A 318 22.09 -11.54 -1.39
C GLU A 318 21.29 -12.75 -1.93
N GLN A 319 20.40 -13.33 -1.12
CA GLN A 319 19.52 -14.42 -1.54
C GLN A 319 18.61 -14.00 -2.73
N THR A 320 18.06 -12.79 -2.69
CA THR A 320 17.21 -12.25 -3.76
C THR A 320 18.03 -12.01 -5.03
N ARG A 321 19.23 -11.47 -4.91
CA ARG A 321 20.12 -11.18 -6.02
C ARG A 321 20.57 -12.47 -6.72
N GLU A 322 21.01 -13.45 -5.97
CA GLU A 322 21.51 -14.71 -6.52
C GLU A 322 20.46 -15.48 -7.32
N GLU A 323 19.27 -15.63 -6.77
CA GLU A 323 18.25 -16.48 -7.36
C GLU A 323 17.31 -15.74 -8.33
N ILE A 324 16.98 -14.47 -8.05
CA ILE A 324 15.97 -13.72 -8.80
C ILE A 324 16.62 -12.69 -9.71
N MET A 325 17.44 -11.76 -9.20
CA MET A 325 17.96 -10.69 -10.04
C MET A 325 18.96 -11.19 -11.07
N ASN A 326 19.77 -12.19 -10.74
CA ASN A 326 20.70 -12.82 -11.68
C ASN A 326 20.00 -13.64 -12.79
N SER A 327 18.72 -14.00 -12.61
CA SER A 327 17.92 -14.58 -13.71
C SER A 327 17.55 -13.57 -14.79
N GLY A 328 17.73 -12.27 -14.53
CA GLY A 328 17.38 -11.18 -15.44
C GLY A 328 16.12 -10.40 -15.03
N SER A 329 15.52 -10.68 -13.87
CA SER A 329 14.34 -9.96 -13.35
C SER A 329 14.53 -8.45 -13.38
N ASP A 330 13.46 -7.72 -13.73
CA ASP A 330 13.46 -6.26 -13.88
C ASP A 330 12.78 -5.53 -12.74
N ALA A 331 11.97 -6.25 -11.96
CA ALA A 331 11.22 -5.70 -10.83
C ALA A 331 10.97 -6.75 -9.74
N LEU A 332 10.71 -6.26 -8.54
CA LEU A 332 10.30 -7.07 -7.40
C LEU A 332 8.91 -6.65 -6.94
N TRP A 333 8.17 -7.61 -6.41
CA TRP A 333 6.90 -7.40 -5.74
C TRP A 333 7.01 -7.89 -4.30
N CYS A 334 7.13 -6.95 -3.36
CA CYS A 334 7.22 -7.23 -1.93
C CYS A 334 5.82 -7.41 -1.36
N ASP A 335 5.36 -8.64 -1.37
CA ASP A 335 4.10 -9.02 -0.76
C ASP A 335 4.28 -9.32 0.72
N ASN A 336 3.19 -9.21 1.50
CA ASN A 336 3.17 -9.48 2.95
C ASN A 336 4.25 -8.73 3.75
N ALA A 337 4.53 -7.48 3.36
CA ALA A 337 5.55 -6.64 3.98
C ALA A 337 5.04 -5.80 5.18
N GLU A 338 3.80 -6.01 5.58
CA GLU A 338 3.15 -5.44 6.76
C GLU A 338 3.25 -6.35 7.98
N PRO A 339 4.23 -6.61 8.70
CA PRO A 339 4.40 -7.79 9.57
C PRO A 339 3.07 -8.46 9.90
N PHE A 340 2.81 -9.56 9.24
CA PHE A 340 1.52 -10.21 9.20
C PHE A 340 1.05 -10.68 10.58
N SER A 341 -0.20 -10.36 10.91
CA SER A 341 -0.92 -10.91 12.06
C SER A 341 -2.06 -11.82 11.58
N ASP A 342 -2.06 -13.07 12.01
CA ASP A 342 -3.17 -14.01 11.72
C ASP A 342 -4.47 -13.59 12.41
N ALA A 343 -4.40 -12.72 13.41
CA ALA A 343 -5.56 -12.21 14.13
C ALA A 343 -6.49 -11.39 13.22
N ASP A 344 -5.95 -10.70 12.23
CA ASP A 344 -6.74 -9.93 11.26
C ASP A 344 -7.53 -10.85 10.31
N TRP A 345 -7.05 -12.06 10.08
CA TRP A 345 -7.64 -13.05 9.18
C TRP A 345 -8.50 -14.11 9.88
N SER A 346 -8.70 -14.00 11.18
CA SER A 346 -9.45 -14.99 11.95
C SER A 346 -10.91 -14.57 12.14
N GLY A 347 -11.85 -15.48 11.93
CA GLY A 347 -13.27 -15.31 12.21
C GLY A 347 -14.16 -15.20 10.95
N GLU A 348 -15.45 -15.25 11.13
CA GLU A 348 -16.47 -15.29 10.06
C GLU A 348 -17.09 -13.92 9.73
N LYS A 349 -16.68 -12.86 10.40
CA LYS A 349 -17.20 -11.51 10.22
C LYS A 349 -16.11 -10.49 10.43
N ARG A 350 -16.19 -9.41 9.69
CA ARG A 350 -15.33 -8.25 9.92
C ARG A 350 -15.52 -7.77 11.36
N ARG A 351 -14.41 -7.66 12.08
CA ARG A 351 -14.39 -7.15 13.44
C ARG A 351 -14.48 -5.63 13.45
N PRO A 352 -14.98 -5.01 14.54
CA PRO A 352 -14.85 -3.57 14.73
C PRO A 352 -13.37 -3.13 14.62
N GLU A 353 -13.15 -1.97 14.04
CA GLU A 353 -11.81 -1.49 13.73
C GLU A 353 -10.91 -1.34 14.96
N GLU A 354 -11.48 -0.91 16.09
CA GLU A 354 -10.77 -0.86 17.37
C GLU A 354 -10.26 -2.25 17.82
N GLU A 355 -11.07 -3.29 17.60
CA GLU A 355 -10.69 -4.66 17.94
C GLU A 355 -9.58 -5.16 17.02
N ARG A 356 -9.69 -4.92 15.69
CA ARG A 356 -8.65 -5.26 14.72
C ARG A 356 -7.32 -4.60 15.07
N TYR A 357 -7.35 -3.28 15.31
CA TYR A 357 -6.18 -2.51 15.74
C TYR A 357 -5.49 -3.15 16.95
N ARG A 358 -6.27 -3.43 18.01
CA ARG A 358 -5.73 -4.02 19.23
C ARG A 358 -5.10 -5.39 18.97
N LEU A 359 -5.78 -6.26 18.23
CA LEU A 359 -5.30 -7.62 17.93
C LEU A 359 -4.01 -7.60 17.10
N VAL A 360 -3.96 -6.82 16.03
CA VAL A 360 -2.78 -6.70 15.17
C VAL A 360 -1.61 -6.10 15.95
N ARG A 361 -1.84 -5.01 16.68
CA ARG A 361 -0.84 -4.38 17.55
C ARG A 361 -0.26 -5.36 18.57
N ASP A 362 -1.12 -6.05 19.31
CA ASP A 362 -0.69 -6.95 20.40
C ASP A 362 0.04 -8.19 19.86
N MET A 363 -0.30 -8.64 18.66
CA MET A 363 0.45 -9.69 17.96
C MET A 363 1.84 -9.18 17.53
N SER A 364 1.90 -8.03 16.89
CA SER A 364 3.16 -7.46 16.38
C SER A 364 4.15 -7.14 17.50
N ARG A 365 3.66 -6.72 18.68
CA ARG A 365 4.46 -6.47 19.89
C ARG A 365 5.22 -7.69 20.39
N LYS A 366 4.82 -8.91 20.03
CA LYS A 366 5.50 -10.14 20.42
C LYS A 366 6.82 -10.38 19.68
N SER A 367 6.98 -9.75 18.53
CA SER A 367 8.17 -9.92 17.68
C SER A 367 8.88 -8.60 17.34
N MET A 368 8.27 -7.46 17.56
CA MET A 368 8.82 -6.16 17.17
C MET A 368 8.92 -5.21 18.35
N ASP A 369 9.84 -4.24 18.24
CA ASP A 369 9.89 -3.10 19.14
C ASP A 369 8.60 -2.26 19.01
N TRP A 370 8.01 -1.86 20.15
CA TRP A 370 6.74 -1.14 20.17
C TRP A 370 6.82 0.25 19.55
N GLU A 371 8.00 0.83 19.45
CA GLU A 371 8.21 2.09 18.73
C GLU A 371 8.23 1.94 17.20
N LYS A 372 8.21 0.69 16.65
CA LYS A 372 8.46 0.42 15.22
C LYS A 372 7.39 -0.40 14.51
N LEU A 373 6.20 -0.50 15.09
CA LEU A 373 5.17 -1.43 14.60
C LEU A 373 4.69 -1.13 13.17
N ASN A 374 4.79 0.12 12.70
CA ASN A 374 4.30 0.54 11.39
C ASN A 374 5.40 0.65 10.31
N SER A 375 6.67 0.43 10.63
CA SER A 375 7.76 0.76 9.72
C SER A 375 8.45 -0.43 9.04
N TYR A 376 7.97 -1.65 9.25
CA TYR A 376 8.58 -2.84 8.66
C TYR A 376 8.72 -2.74 7.13
N GLY A 377 7.62 -2.42 6.44
CA GLY A 377 7.60 -2.27 4.98
C GLY A 377 8.54 -1.17 4.47
N LEU A 378 8.69 -0.08 5.22
CA LEU A 378 9.63 0.99 4.90
C LEU A 378 11.09 0.48 4.90
N TYR A 379 11.51 -0.22 5.96
CA TYR A 379 12.89 -0.72 6.07
C TYR A 379 13.15 -1.88 5.09
N HIS A 380 12.14 -2.69 4.79
CA HIS A 380 12.20 -3.70 3.75
C HIS A 380 12.45 -3.07 2.37
N ALA A 381 11.65 -2.08 1.98
CA ALA A 381 11.82 -1.36 0.71
C ALA A 381 13.16 -0.60 0.65
N LYS A 382 13.56 0.04 1.75
CA LYS A 382 14.85 0.73 1.87
C LYS A 382 16.01 -0.22 1.63
N GLY A 383 16.02 -1.38 2.29
CA GLY A 383 17.07 -2.38 2.12
C GLY A 383 17.19 -2.83 0.66
N ILE A 384 16.07 -3.17 0.02
CA ILE A 384 16.06 -3.53 -1.40
C ILE A 384 16.60 -2.40 -2.28
N TYR A 385 16.14 -1.16 -2.06
CA TYR A 385 16.57 -0.03 -2.87
C TYR A 385 18.08 0.25 -2.76
N GLU A 386 18.62 0.32 -1.55
CA GLU A 386 20.02 0.64 -1.29
C GLU A 386 20.95 -0.40 -1.93
N HIS A 387 20.63 -1.68 -1.76
CA HIS A 387 21.41 -2.77 -2.34
C HIS A 387 21.26 -2.86 -3.87
N TRP A 388 20.05 -2.68 -4.39
CA TRP A 388 19.82 -2.65 -5.83
C TRP A 388 20.64 -1.51 -6.48
N ARG A 389 20.60 -0.31 -5.89
CA ARG A 389 21.37 0.85 -6.41
C ARG A 389 22.88 0.64 -6.34
N ARG A 390 23.36 -0.08 -5.35
CA ARG A 390 24.78 -0.45 -5.21
C ARG A 390 25.21 -1.47 -6.29
N ASP A 391 24.43 -2.54 -6.45
CA ASP A 391 24.84 -3.72 -7.23
C ASP A 391 24.40 -3.64 -8.70
N LEU A 392 23.32 -2.91 -8.99
CA LEU A 392 22.74 -2.74 -10.34
C LEU A 392 22.53 -1.25 -10.69
N PRO A 393 23.58 -0.41 -10.66
CA PRO A 393 23.45 1.05 -10.75
C PRO A 393 22.87 1.52 -12.10
N GLY A 394 22.94 0.70 -13.15
CA GLY A 394 22.36 0.97 -14.48
C GLY A 394 20.86 0.75 -14.58
N LYS A 395 20.22 0.11 -13.59
CA LYS A 395 18.78 -0.17 -13.57
C LYS A 395 18.08 0.67 -12.51
N ARG A 396 16.98 1.35 -12.87
CA ARG A 396 16.10 2.01 -11.89
C ARG A 396 15.34 0.94 -11.11
N VAL A 397 15.14 1.19 -9.83
CA VAL A 397 14.39 0.29 -8.95
C VAL A 397 12.91 0.35 -9.27
N VAL A 398 12.28 -0.80 -9.35
CA VAL A 398 10.81 -0.98 -9.39
C VAL A 398 10.45 -1.99 -8.33
N ASN A 399 9.82 -1.53 -7.27
CA ASN A 399 9.42 -2.33 -6.13
C ASN A 399 7.93 -2.11 -5.85
N LEU A 400 7.09 -3.05 -6.26
CA LEU A 400 5.69 -3.08 -5.88
C LEU A 400 5.60 -3.59 -4.45
N THR A 401 4.93 -2.88 -3.54
CA THR A 401 4.85 -3.30 -2.14
C THR A 401 3.45 -3.06 -1.53
N ARG A 402 2.99 -4.01 -0.72
CA ARG A 402 1.66 -3.95 -0.07
C ARG A 402 1.66 -3.02 1.15
N SER A 403 2.81 -2.84 1.78
CA SER A 403 2.97 -2.02 2.96
C SER A 403 3.94 -0.87 2.72
N GLY A 404 3.73 0.20 3.43
CA GLY A 404 4.59 1.39 3.34
C GLY A 404 4.42 2.30 4.53
N TYR A 405 5.38 3.20 4.73
CA TYR A 405 5.33 4.21 5.77
C TYR A 405 5.92 5.54 5.28
N THR A 406 5.90 6.56 6.14
CA THR A 406 6.45 7.90 5.86
C THR A 406 7.83 7.82 5.20
N GLY A 407 7.98 8.42 4.02
CA GLY A 407 9.25 8.46 3.29
C GLY A 407 9.50 7.30 2.32
N ILE A 408 8.61 6.33 2.21
CA ILE A 408 8.81 5.16 1.34
C ILE A 408 8.89 5.53 -0.16
N GLN A 409 8.29 6.63 -0.59
CA GLN A 409 8.27 7.07 -1.98
C GLN A 409 9.67 7.28 -2.59
N GLN A 410 10.68 7.50 -1.77
CA GLN A 410 12.06 7.69 -2.23
C GLN A 410 12.76 6.39 -2.67
N TYR A 411 12.18 5.22 -2.37
CA TYR A 411 12.83 3.92 -2.57
C TYR A 411 12.34 3.16 -3.81
N GLY A 412 11.87 3.88 -4.84
CA GLY A 412 11.44 3.26 -6.10
C GLY A 412 10.19 2.39 -5.96
N THR A 413 9.34 2.73 -5.01
CA THR A 413 8.18 1.93 -4.64
C THR A 413 6.91 2.33 -5.40
N ILE A 414 6.10 1.32 -5.67
CA ILE A 414 4.72 1.40 -6.10
C ILE A 414 3.89 0.78 -4.98
N LEU A 415 2.91 1.50 -4.45
CA LEU A 415 2.00 0.98 -3.44
C LEU A 415 0.72 0.47 -4.10
N TRP A 416 0.13 -0.62 -3.55
CA TRP A 416 -1.17 -1.09 -4.01
C TRP A 416 -2.14 -1.33 -2.84
N SER A 417 -3.43 -1.39 -3.16
CA SER A 417 -4.49 -1.43 -2.17
C SER A 417 -4.75 -2.80 -1.54
N GLY A 418 -3.88 -3.79 -1.76
CA GLY A 418 -4.01 -5.13 -1.17
C GLY A 418 -5.12 -5.97 -1.84
N ASP A 419 -5.58 -7.00 -1.13
CA ASP A 419 -6.45 -8.06 -1.63
C ASP A 419 -7.93 -7.63 -1.61
N ILE A 420 -8.28 -6.65 -2.42
CA ILE A 420 -9.60 -6.05 -2.50
C ILE A 420 -10.64 -6.94 -3.20
N CYS A 421 -11.93 -6.74 -2.90
CA CYS A 421 -13.03 -7.54 -3.44
C CYS A 421 -13.55 -7.02 -4.78
N ALA A 422 -13.99 -7.92 -5.66
CA ALA A 422 -14.63 -7.60 -6.93
C ALA A 422 -16.10 -7.21 -6.71
N THR A 423 -16.33 -5.97 -6.27
CA THR A 423 -17.66 -5.35 -6.14
C THR A 423 -17.63 -3.91 -6.64
N TYR A 424 -18.78 -3.38 -7.05
CA TYR A 424 -18.90 -1.96 -7.43
C TYR A 424 -18.70 -1.01 -6.24
N GLU A 425 -19.06 -1.46 -5.02
CA GLU A 425 -18.81 -0.71 -3.80
C GLU A 425 -17.30 -0.54 -3.55
N THR A 426 -16.55 -1.62 -3.72
CA THR A 426 -15.09 -1.57 -3.60
C THR A 426 -14.49 -0.66 -4.68
N LEU A 427 -14.91 -0.78 -5.94
CA LEU A 427 -14.46 0.11 -7.01
C LEU A 427 -14.67 1.58 -6.64
N ARG A 428 -15.84 1.94 -6.11
CA ARG A 428 -16.14 3.31 -5.68
C ARG A 428 -15.20 3.77 -4.56
N LYS A 429 -14.96 2.93 -3.56
CA LYS A 429 -14.02 3.24 -2.45
C LYS A 429 -12.59 3.42 -2.95
N GLN A 430 -12.15 2.58 -3.88
CA GLN A 430 -10.79 2.62 -4.45
C GLN A 430 -10.49 3.92 -5.21
N ILE A 431 -11.49 4.59 -5.80
CA ILE A 431 -11.31 5.91 -6.40
C ILE A 431 -10.91 6.91 -5.32
N THR A 432 -11.62 6.93 -4.19
CA THR A 432 -11.30 7.79 -3.05
C THR A 432 -9.90 7.47 -2.48
N GLU A 433 -9.56 6.18 -2.33
CA GLU A 433 -8.26 5.78 -1.78
C GLU A 433 -7.09 6.22 -2.68
N GLY A 434 -7.23 6.13 -4.00
CA GLY A 434 -6.22 6.64 -4.92
C GLY A 434 -6.01 8.16 -4.81
N ILE A 435 -7.09 8.92 -4.67
CA ILE A 435 -7.03 10.37 -4.43
C ILE A 435 -6.31 10.67 -3.11
N LYS A 436 -6.61 9.94 -2.05
CA LYS A 436 -5.97 10.06 -0.73
C LYS A 436 -4.47 9.77 -0.79
N MET A 437 -4.05 8.76 -1.55
CA MET A 437 -2.63 8.45 -1.72
C MET A 437 -1.88 9.60 -2.40
N GLY A 438 -2.51 10.26 -3.39
CA GLY A 438 -1.98 11.51 -3.96
C GLY A 438 -1.85 12.63 -2.93
N LEU A 439 -2.85 12.81 -2.05
CA LEU A 439 -2.84 13.77 -0.94
C LEU A 439 -1.83 13.40 0.16
N THR A 440 -1.43 12.15 0.25
CA THR A 440 -0.46 11.67 1.24
C THR A 440 1.00 11.72 0.74
N GLY A 441 1.22 12.18 -0.50
CA GLY A 441 2.56 12.24 -1.07
C GLY A 441 3.06 10.91 -1.65
N MET A 442 2.15 10.03 -2.05
CA MET A 442 2.46 8.73 -2.67
C MET A 442 2.05 8.75 -4.15
N PRO A 443 2.92 9.22 -5.07
CA PRO A 443 2.53 9.47 -6.46
C PRO A 443 2.37 8.18 -7.28
N TYR A 444 3.00 7.06 -6.87
CA TYR A 444 2.93 5.78 -7.58
C TYR A 444 2.04 4.81 -6.83
N TRP A 445 0.82 4.74 -7.27
CA TRP A 445 -0.20 3.88 -6.67
C TRP A 445 -0.92 3.05 -7.74
N THR A 446 -1.36 1.88 -7.36
CA THR A 446 -2.15 0.95 -8.17
C THR A 446 -3.13 0.17 -7.30
N LEU A 447 -3.86 -0.73 -7.93
CA LEU A 447 -4.79 -1.66 -7.32
C LEU A 447 -4.88 -2.93 -8.16
N ASP A 448 -5.61 -3.92 -7.68
CA ASP A 448 -5.93 -5.12 -8.42
C ASP A 448 -7.14 -4.85 -9.32
N ILE A 449 -6.88 -4.58 -10.62
CA ILE A 449 -7.94 -4.30 -11.58
C ILE A 449 -8.84 -5.54 -11.73
N GLY A 450 -10.13 -5.34 -11.44
CA GLY A 450 -11.14 -6.38 -11.43
C GLY A 450 -11.36 -7.02 -10.06
N GLY A 451 -10.68 -6.52 -9.01
CA GLY A 451 -10.67 -7.06 -7.67
C GLY A 451 -9.80 -8.32 -7.52
N PHE A 452 -9.17 -8.50 -6.37
CA PHE A 452 -8.42 -9.71 -6.09
C PHE A 452 -9.36 -10.90 -5.89
N PHE A 453 -10.28 -10.83 -4.91
CA PHE A 453 -11.29 -11.86 -4.66
C PHE A 453 -12.54 -11.64 -5.52
N VAL A 454 -12.85 -12.58 -6.41
CA VAL A 454 -13.95 -12.44 -7.37
C VAL A 454 -15.18 -13.23 -6.96
N VAL A 455 -15.00 -14.45 -6.46
CA VAL A 455 -16.14 -15.32 -6.09
C VAL A 455 -16.73 -14.94 -4.75
N ASN A 456 -18.02 -15.15 -4.61
CA ASN A 456 -18.76 -15.02 -3.36
C ASN A 456 -18.68 -16.29 -2.53
N ASP A 457 -18.71 -17.43 -3.20
CA ASP A 457 -18.60 -18.70 -2.53
C ASP A 457 -17.17 -18.99 -2.10
N LYS A 458 -17.09 -19.73 -1.10
CA LYS A 458 -16.03 -20.25 -0.31
C LYS A 458 -14.65 -20.36 -0.95
N TYR A 459 -13.71 -20.18 -0.11
CA TYR A 459 -12.28 -20.34 -0.24
C TYR A 459 -11.78 -21.62 -0.90
N GLU A 460 -12.62 -22.64 -1.00
CA GLU A 460 -12.29 -23.98 -1.50
C GLU A 460 -11.64 -24.00 -2.89
N ASN A 461 -11.87 -22.95 -3.67
CA ASN A 461 -11.38 -22.86 -5.04
C ASN A 461 -10.22 -21.85 -5.23
N ARG A 462 -9.70 -21.24 -4.17
CA ARG A 462 -8.71 -20.18 -4.28
C ARG A 462 -7.28 -20.66 -4.39
N GLY A 463 -7.02 -21.66 -5.16
CA GLY A 463 -5.68 -22.13 -5.44
C GLY A 463 -5.15 -23.10 -4.41
N CYS A 464 -3.87 -23.06 -4.09
CA CYS A 464 -3.17 -24.08 -3.34
C CYS A 464 -3.36 -24.02 -1.82
N ASN A 465 -4.25 -23.20 -1.32
CA ASN A 465 -4.54 -23.07 0.09
C ASN A 465 -5.74 -23.86 0.56
N ASP A 466 -6.01 -24.95 -0.12
CA ASP A 466 -6.95 -25.99 0.26
C ASP A 466 -6.83 -26.47 1.72
N GLN A 467 -5.72 -26.20 2.37
CA GLN A 467 -5.50 -26.59 3.76
C GLN A 467 -6.21 -25.71 4.78
N SER A 468 -6.57 -24.49 4.44
CA SER A 468 -7.20 -23.60 5.41
C SER A 468 -8.68 -23.90 5.58
N HIS A 469 -9.41 -24.32 4.55
CA HIS A 469 -10.86 -24.55 4.51
C HIS A 469 -11.67 -23.49 5.28
N GLN A 470 -11.05 -22.35 5.52
CA GLN A 470 -11.65 -21.26 6.31
C GLN A 470 -12.28 -20.27 5.37
N PRO A 471 -13.53 -19.93 5.53
CA PRO A 471 -14.17 -18.88 4.74
C PRO A 471 -13.50 -17.53 5.00
N VAL A 472 -13.27 -16.76 3.94
CA VAL A 472 -12.74 -15.37 4.01
C VAL A 472 -13.86 -14.37 4.00
N TRP A 473 -14.62 -14.42 4.86
CA TRP A 473 -15.89 -13.87 5.23
C TRP A 473 -16.26 -12.49 4.73
N PHE A 474 -15.40 -11.50 4.82
CA PHE A 474 -15.69 -10.13 4.41
C PHE A 474 -14.88 -9.69 3.19
N TRP A 475 -13.99 -10.57 2.69
CA TRP A 475 -13.19 -10.33 1.50
C TRP A 475 -13.58 -11.30 0.38
N HIS A 476 -14.79 -11.18 -0.08
CA HIS A 476 -15.31 -11.96 -1.21
C HIS A 476 -15.95 -11.03 -2.25
N GLY A 477 -15.87 -11.42 -3.52
CA GLY A 477 -16.55 -10.72 -4.60
C GLY A 477 -18.02 -11.16 -4.74
N ASP A 478 -18.64 -10.69 -5.80
CA ASP A 478 -20.06 -10.97 -6.09
C ASP A 478 -20.27 -12.01 -7.20
N TYR A 479 -19.21 -12.58 -7.80
CA TYR A 479 -19.27 -13.28 -9.09
C TYR A 479 -18.72 -14.69 -9.04
N ASN A 480 -19.59 -15.70 -8.78
CA ASN A 480 -19.16 -17.09 -8.66
C ASN A 480 -18.65 -17.71 -9.97
N ASP A 481 -19.16 -17.27 -11.12
CA ASP A 481 -18.75 -17.78 -12.43
C ASP A 481 -17.56 -17.01 -13.05
N GLY A 482 -16.98 -16.05 -12.31
CA GLY A 482 -15.81 -15.29 -12.75
C GLY A 482 -16.01 -14.67 -14.14
N VAL A 483 -15.07 -14.90 -15.07
CA VAL A 483 -15.13 -14.34 -16.44
C VAL A 483 -16.31 -14.85 -17.28
N ASP A 484 -17.03 -15.88 -16.85
CA ASP A 484 -18.23 -16.36 -17.54
C ASP A 484 -19.47 -15.58 -17.13
N ASP A 485 -19.41 -14.80 -16.02
CA ASP A 485 -20.45 -13.86 -15.62
C ASP A 485 -20.32 -12.52 -16.37
N LEU A 486 -21.38 -12.12 -17.10
CA LEU A 486 -21.40 -10.85 -17.82
C LEU A 486 -21.35 -9.64 -16.87
N GLY A 487 -21.84 -9.76 -15.64
CA GLY A 487 -21.72 -8.74 -14.60
C GLY A 487 -20.28 -8.53 -14.18
N TYR A 488 -19.50 -9.62 -14.04
CA TYR A 488 -18.06 -9.51 -13.79
C TYR A 488 -17.30 -8.90 -14.97
N ARG A 489 -17.64 -9.29 -16.20
CA ARG A 489 -17.00 -8.68 -17.39
C ARG A 489 -17.25 -7.19 -17.45
N GLU A 490 -18.47 -6.73 -17.11
CA GLU A 490 -18.75 -5.29 -17.02
C GLU A 490 -17.95 -4.63 -15.91
N LEU A 491 -17.96 -5.18 -14.69
CA LEU A 491 -17.18 -4.66 -13.58
C LEU A 491 -15.68 -4.55 -13.93
N TYR A 492 -15.12 -5.61 -14.52
CA TYR A 492 -13.71 -5.62 -14.93
C TYR A 492 -13.40 -4.51 -15.94
N VAL A 493 -14.27 -4.31 -16.95
CA VAL A 493 -14.11 -3.22 -17.92
C VAL A 493 -14.15 -1.87 -17.22
N ARG A 494 -15.11 -1.62 -16.29
CA ARG A 494 -15.19 -0.35 -15.53
C ARG A 494 -13.94 -0.12 -14.68
N TRP A 495 -13.41 -1.18 -14.09
CA TRP A 495 -12.18 -1.10 -13.32
C TRP A 495 -10.96 -0.83 -14.20
N LEU A 496 -10.91 -1.45 -15.38
CA LEU A 496 -9.84 -1.24 -16.35
C LEU A 496 -9.89 0.19 -16.94
N GLU A 497 -11.09 0.73 -17.18
CA GLU A 497 -11.29 2.13 -17.56
C GLU A 497 -10.65 3.07 -16.53
N PHE A 498 -10.97 2.88 -15.25
CA PHE A 498 -10.34 3.61 -14.14
C PHE A 498 -8.83 3.38 -14.10
N GLY A 499 -8.38 2.13 -14.21
CA GLY A 499 -6.98 1.73 -14.22
C GLY A 499 -6.15 2.39 -15.32
N THR A 500 -6.75 2.66 -16.49
CA THR A 500 -6.11 3.37 -17.60
C THR A 500 -5.58 4.75 -17.19
N PHE A 501 -6.25 5.40 -16.24
CA PHE A 501 -5.93 6.74 -15.73
C PHE A 501 -5.32 6.73 -14.31
N LEU A 502 -4.90 5.57 -13.82
CA LEU A 502 -4.09 5.46 -12.60
C LEU A 502 -2.61 5.76 -12.89
N PRO A 503 -1.82 6.12 -11.87
CA PRO A 503 -0.38 6.22 -12.01
C PRO A 503 0.25 4.95 -12.59
N ILE A 504 -0.10 3.79 -12.05
CA ILE A 504 0.36 2.47 -12.51
C ILE A 504 -0.84 1.61 -12.93
N PHE A 505 -0.69 0.88 -14.03
CA PHE A 505 -1.76 0.15 -14.71
C PHE A 505 -1.50 -1.36 -14.66
N ARG A 506 -2.08 -2.05 -13.67
CA ARG A 506 -1.83 -3.46 -13.40
C ARG A 506 -3.12 -4.25 -13.27
N SER A 507 -3.32 -5.26 -14.13
CA SER A 507 -4.35 -6.28 -13.92
C SER A 507 -3.84 -7.36 -12.99
N HIS A 508 -4.60 -7.72 -11.97
CA HIS A 508 -4.26 -8.80 -11.02
C HIS A 508 -5.50 -9.32 -10.31
N GLY A 509 -5.42 -10.54 -9.78
CA GLY A 509 -6.40 -11.16 -8.88
C GLY A 509 -6.42 -12.67 -8.98
N THR A 510 -7.18 -13.28 -8.07
CA THR A 510 -7.40 -14.74 -7.99
C THR A 510 -8.75 -15.16 -8.59
N ASP A 511 -9.10 -16.42 -8.44
CA ASP A 511 -10.37 -17.08 -8.76
C ASP A 511 -10.66 -17.22 -10.27
N THR A 512 -10.27 -16.28 -11.11
CA THR A 512 -10.62 -16.26 -12.53
C THR A 512 -9.48 -15.65 -13.39
N PRO A 513 -9.35 -16.01 -14.67
CA PRO A 513 -8.33 -15.45 -15.56
C PRO A 513 -8.41 -13.93 -15.72
N ARG A 514 -7.26 -13.29 -16.02
CA ARG A 514 -7.14 -11.83 -16.21
C ARG A 514 -6.68 -11.44 -17.61
N GLU A 515 -6.37 -12.39 -18.48
CA GLU A 515 -5.91 -12.12 -19.85
C GLU A 515 -7.08 -11.57 -20.69
N PRO A 516 -6.87 -10.52 -21.53
CA PRO A 516 -7.94 -9.86 -22.29
C PRO A 516 -8.80 -10.82 -23.12
N TRP A 517 -8.20 -11.85 -23.71
CA TRP A 517 -8.91 -12.85 -24.55
C TRP A 517 -9.78 -13.84 -23.76
N ARG A 518 -9.79 -13.78 -22.47
CA ARG A 518 -10.70 -14.53 -21.61
C ARG A 518 -12.07 -13.84 -21.47
N PHE A 519 -12.11 -12.55 -21.76
CA PHE A 519 -13.33 -11.74 -21.69
C PHE A 519 -14.10 -11.68 -23.01
N GLY A 520 -13.64 -12.39 -24.05
CA GLY A 520 -14.21 -12.46 -25.37
C GLY A 520 -13.19 -12.51 -26.48
N SER A 521 -13.65 -12.35 -27.70
CA SER A 521 -12.87 -12.35 -28.94
C SER A 521 -12.91 -10.98 -29.61
N GLU A 522 -12.02 -10.74 -30.56
CA GLU A 522 -12.03 -9.53 -31.41
C GLU A 522 -13.39 -9.33 -32.07
N GLY A 523 -13.96 -8.14 -31.95
CA GLY A 523 -15.31 -7.79 -32.37
C GLY A 523 -16.38 -7.96 -31.29
N GLU A 524 -16.05 -8.53 -30.14
CA GLU A 524 -16.96 -8.61 -28.99
C GLU A 524 -16.77 -7.44 -28.02
N PRO A 525 -17.86 -6.88 -27.46
CA PRO A 525 -17.81 -5.60 -26.72
C PRO A 525 -16.80 -5.54 -25.58
N PHE A 526 -16.73 -6.59 -24.75
CA PHE A 526 -15.85 -6.58 -23.57
C PHE A 526 -14.37 -6.67 -23.99
N TYR A 527 -14.03 -7.55 -24.93
CA TYR A 527 -12.67 -7.66 -25.45
C TYR A 527 -12.22 -6.35 -26.11
N ASP A 528 -13.06 -5.78 -26.98
CA ASP A 528 -12.74 -4.57 -27.72
C ASP A 528 -12.56 -3.37 -26.76
N ALA A 529 -13.41 -3.27 -25.72
CA ALA A 529 -13.26 -2.27 -24.67
C ALA A 529 -11.92 -2.40 -23.93
N ILE A 530 -11.58 -3.62 -23.47
CA ILE A 530 -10.31 -3.90 -22.77
C ILE A 530 -9.11 -3.51 -23.65
N VAL A 531 -9.07 -4.00 -24.89
CA VAL A 531 -7.95 -3.76 -25.80
C VAL A 531 -7.82 -2.28 -26.17
N SER A 532 -8.95 -1.58 -26.36
CA SER A 532 -8.95 -0.14 -26.66
C SER A 532 -8.37 0.68 -25.52
N HIS A 533 -8.70 0.34 -24.27
CA HIS A 533 -8.17 1.00 -23.08
C HIS A 533 -6.70 0.70 -22.84
N ILE A 534 -6.25 -0.54 -23.07
CA ILE A 534 -4.82 -0.85 -23.03
C ILE A 534 -4.10 0.00 -24.08
N ARG A 535 -4.59 0.07 -25.34
CA ARG A 535 -3.99 0.92 -26.37
C ARG A 535 -4.03 2.42 -26.04
N LEU A 536 -5.11 2.89 -25.41
CA LEU A 536 -5.20 4.28 -24.93
C LEU A 536 -4.11 4.58 -23.90
N ARG A 537 -3.83 3.65 -22.96
CA ARG A 537 -2.74 3.80 -21.99
C ARG A 537 -1.40 4.07 -22.67
N TYR A 538 -1.09 3.36 -23.76
CA TYR A 538 0.16 3.57 -24.48
C TYR A 538 0.20 4.92 -25.22
N ARG A 539 -0.95 5.44 -25.65
CA ARG A 539 -1.03 6.81 -26.20
C ARG A 539 -0.80 7.87 -25.11
N LEU A 540 -1.20 7.59 -23.87
CA LEU A 540 -0.97 8.45 -22.70
C LEU A 540 0.42 8.28 -22.09
N LEU A 541 1.18 7.26 -22.47
CA LEU A 541 2.45 6.91 -21.82
C LEU A 541 3.46 8.08 -21.76
N PRO A 542 3.67 8.89 -22.81
CA PRO A 542 4.55 10.05 -22.74
C PRO A 542 4.10 11.07 -21.69
N TYR A 543 2.78 11.30 -21.58
CA TYR A 543 2.20 12.20 -20.58
C TYR A 543 2.42 11.66 -19.16
N LEU A 544 2.09 10.40 -18.92
CA LEU A 544 2.25 9.75 -17.61
C LEU A 544 3.71 9.73 -17.15
N TYR A 545 4.64 9.42 -18.05
CA TYR A 545 6.06 9.46 -17.73
C TYR A 545 6.54 10.89 -17.39
N SER A 546 5.99 11.90 -18.07
CA SER A 546 6.26 13.32 -17.76
C SER A 546 5.72 13.70 -16.37
N LEU A 547 4.54 13.20 -15.99
CA LEU A 547 4.01 13.36 -14.63
C LEU A 547 4.91 12.69 -13.58
N GLY A 548 5.40 11.48 -13.86
CA GLY A 548 6.38 10.81 -12.99
C GLY A 548 7.68 11.60 -12.85
N ALA A 549 8.15 12.23 -13.94
CA ALA A 549 9.31 13.11 -13.91
C ALA A 549 9.05 14.40 -13.09
N ALA A 550 7.85 14.96 -13.17
CA ALA A 550 7.44 16.13 -12.35
C ALA A 550 7.37 15.74 -10.86
N ALA A 551 6.82 14.56 -10.53
CA ALA A 551 6.81 14.07 -9.17
C ALA A 551 8.23 13.93 -8.59
N HIS A 552 9.15 13.36 -9.38
CA HIS A 552 10.54 13.19 -8.99
C HIS A 552 11.32 14.50 -8.82
N ARG A 553 11.10 15.47 -9.72
CA ARG A 553 11.89 16.70 -9.77
C ARG A 553 11.30 17.81 -8.89
N ASP A 554 9.98 17.95 -8.93
CA ASP A 554 9.27 19.11 -8.40
C ASP A 554 8.41 18.79 -7.17
N GLY A 555 8.31 17.50 -6.78
CA GLY A 555 7.43 17.05 -5.71
C GLY A 555 5.94 17.20 -6.05
N ASP A 556 5.58 17.02 -7.32
CA ASP A 556 4.19 17.02 -7.76
C ASP A 556 3.54 15.65 -7.58
N THR A 557 2.23 15.56 -7.71
CA THR A 557 1.49 14.30 -7.63
C THR A 557 0.77 14.00 -8.94
N ILE A 558 0.57 12.70 -9.24
CA ILE A 558 0.00 12.25 -10.50
C ILE A 558 -1.52 12.23 -10.45
N MET A 559 -2.08 11.62 -9.41
CA MET A 559 -3.53 11.56 -9.15
C MET A 559 -3.87 12.68 -8.17
N ARG A 560 -4.59 13.71 -8.64
CA ARG A 560 -4.77 14.97 -7.93
C ARG A 560 -6.22 15.13 -7.51
N SER A 561 -6.45 15.39 -6.23
CA SER A 561 -7.75 15.87 -5.76
C SER A 561 -8.12 17.18 -6.47
N LEU A 562 -9.39 17.38 -6.78
CA LEU A 562 -9.86 18.64 -7.37
C LEU A 562 -9.55 19.86 -6.48
N LEU A 563 -9.45 19.67 -5.16
CA LEU A 563 -9.04 20.72 -4.21
C LEU A 563 -7.64 21.27 -4.46
N MET A 564 -6.75 20.52 -5.10
CA MET A 564 -5.39 20.97 -5.38
C MET A 564 -5.35 22.07 -6.44
N ASP A 565 -6.26 21.99 -7.42
CA ASP A 565 -6.27 22.84 -8.61
C ASP A 565 -7.42 23.84 -8.60
N PHE A 566 -8.48 23.59 -7.83
CA PHE A 566 -9.69 24.43 -7.71
C PHE A 566 -10.05 24.74 -6.25
N PRO A 567 -9.12 25.30 -5.44
CA PRO A 567 -9.36 25.50 -4.00
C PRO A 567 -10.49 26.50 -3.70
N ASP A 568 -10.81 27.40 -4.62
CA ASP A 568 -11.84 28.43 -4.47
C ASP A 568 -13.25 27.95 -4.90
N ASP A 569 -13.37 26.73 -5.39
CA ASP A 569 -14.66 26.14 -5.78
C ASP A 569 -15.22 25.28 -4.65
N GLU A 570 -16.19 25.82 -3.91
CA GLU A 570 -16.80 25.15 -2.76
C GLU A 570 -17.42 23.78 -3.09
N GLU A 571 -17.89 23.57 -4.32
CA GLU A 571 -18.52 22.31 -4.74
C GLU A 571 -17.52 21.16 -4.80
N VAL A 572 -16.23 21.42 -5.07
CA VAL A 572 -15.22 20.36 -5.15
C VAL A 572 -14.85 19.79 -3.79
N ARG A 573 -15.20 20.46 -2.70
CA ARG A 573 -14.87 20.03 -1.33
C ARG A 573 -15.46 18.64 -0.97
N GLY A 574 -16.62 18.31 -1.53
CA GLY A 574 -17.29 17.03 -1.32
C GLY A 574 -16.99 15.96 -2.37
N ILE A 575 -16.21 16.27 -3.40
CA ILE A 575 -15.99 15.37 -4.53
C ILE A 575 -14.80 14.44 -4.25
N SER A 576 -15.08 13.17 -4.09
CA SER A 576 -14.10 12.10 -3.82
C SER A 576 -14.15 10.96 -4.86
N ASP A 577 -14.81 11.19 -5.98
CA ASP A 577 -15.03 10.22 -7.07
C ASP A 577 -14.68 10.77 -8.46
N GLU A 578 -14.09 11.96 -8.47
CA GLU A 578 -13.49 12.62 -9.63
C GLU A 578 -12.13 13.20 -9.22
N TYR A 579 -11.20 13.21 -10.17
CA TYR A 579 -9.85 13.70 -9.91
C TYR A 579 -9.20 14.22 -11.20
N LEU A 580 -8.10 14.94 -11.06
CA LEU A 580 -7.24 15.25 -12.20
C LEU A 580 -6.09 14.25 -12.29
N LEU A 581 -5.86 13.70 -13.48
CA LEU A 581 -4.63 13.02 -13.84
C LEU A 581 -3.62 14.05 -14.35
N GLY A 582 -2.68 14.45 -13.49
CA GLY A 582 -1.86 15.63 -13.74
C GLY A 582 -2.73 16.88 -13.92
N PRO A 583 -2.19 17.96 -14.52
CA PRO A 583 -2.93 19.21 -14.64
C PRO A 583 -3.92 19.28 -15.82
N ALA A 584 -4.03 18.22 -16.65
CA ALA A 584 -4.69 18.36 -17.95
C ALA A 584 -5.92 17.45 -18.18
N LEU A 585 -6.11 16.40 -17.39
CA LEU A 585 -7.17 15.43 -17.65
C LEU A 585 -8.08 15.25 -16.43
N LEU A 586 -9.34 15.69 -16.53
CA LEU A 586 -10.37 15.36 -15.55
C LEU A 586 -10.83 13.91 -15.78
N VAL A 587 -10.84 13.12 -14.75
CA VAL A 587 -11.24 11.70 -14.75
C VAL A 587 -12.42 11.51 -13.82
N ALA A 588 -13.51 11.00 -14.38
CA ALA A 588 -14.73 10.67 -13.66
C ALA A 588 -15.11 9.20 -13.90
N PRO A 589 -14.59 8.24 -13.14
CA PRO A 589 -14.80 6.82 -13.36
C PRO A 589 -16.26 6.42 -13.23
N VAL A 590 -16.70 5.44 -14.02
CA VAL A 590 -18.02 4.80 -13.88
C VAL A 590 -17.90 3.67 -12.87
N TYR A 591 -18.61 3.78 -11.77
CA TYR A 591 -18.55 2.83 -10.65
C TYR A 591 -19.93 2.26 -10.28
N THR A 592 -20.82 2.17 -11.25
CA THR A 592 -22.14 1.54 -11.10
C THR A 592 -22.41 0.63 -12.29
N PRO A 593 -23.10 -0.50 -12.10
CA PRO A 593 -23.46 -1.38 -13.21
C PRO A 593 -24.48 -0.70 -14.11
N MET A 594 -24.31 -0.82 -15.43
CA MET A 594 -25.21 -0.23 -16.43
C MET A 594 -25.92 -1.28 -17.27
N TYR A 595 -25.31 -2.45 -17.47
CA TYR A 595 -25.82 -3.49 -18.37
C TYR A 595 -26.13 -4.79 -17.67
N TYR A 596 -25.30 -5.22 -16.70
CA TYR A 596 -25.44 -6.50 -16.04
C TYR A 596 -25.20 -6.41 -14.53
N ARG A 597 -25.94 -7.21 -13.78
CA ARG A 597 -25.69 -7.51 -12.36
C ARG A 597 -25.03 -8.88 -12.24
N PRO A 598 -24.57 -9.30 -11.06
CA PRO A 598 -24.12 -10.67 -10.81
C PRO A 598 -25.11 -11.71 -11.37
N ASP A 599 -24.61 -12.89 -11.68
CA ASP A 599 -25.31 -13.97 -12.35
C ASP A 599 -25.79 -13.61 -13.77
N SER A 600 -25.07 -12.71 -14.43
CA SER A 600 -25.37 -12.23 -15.80
C SER A 600 -26.78 -11.63 -15.97
N VAL A 601 -27.38 -11.14 -14.89
CA VAL A 601 -28.74 -10.57 -14.90
C VAL A 601 -28.72 -9.22 -15.63
N LYS A 602 -29.41 -9.16 -16.76
CA LYS A 602 -29.49 -7.95 -17.59
C LYS A 602 -30.28 -6.83 -16.92
N ILE A 603 -29.79 -5.61 -17.02
CA ILE A 603 -30.46 -4.40 -16.54
C ILE A 603 -31.22 -3.78 -17.72
N GLU A 604 -32.55 -3.87 -17.70
CA GLU A 604 -33.37 -3.42 -18.82
C GLU A 604 -33.57 -1.90 -18.84
N ASP A 605 -33.84 -1.27 -17.68
CA ASP A 605 -34.27 0.12 -17.55
C ASP A 605 -33.27 0.96 -16.72
N SER A 606 -32.00 1.02 -17.14
CA SER A 606 -31.02 1.92 -16.50
C SER A 606 -30.72 3.13 -17.39
N GLU A 607 -30.65 4.32 -16.79
CA GLU A 607 -29.97 5.44 -17.41
C GLU A 607 -28.48 5.12 -17.49
N LYS A 608 -27.96 4.98 -18.72
CA LYS A 608 -26.54 4.69 -18.97
C LYS A 608 -25.74 5.99 -18.97
N THR A 609 -25.81 6.70 -17.85
CA THR A 609 -25.20 8.03 -17.68
C THR A 609 -24.40 8.12 -16.38
N ARG A 610 -23.38 8.94 -16.39
CA ARG A 610 -22.61 9.38 -15.24
C ARG A 610 -22.69 10.88 -15.15
N ARG A 611 -23.10 11.44 -14.01
CA ARG A 611 -23.02 12.88 -13.75
C ARG A 611 -21.55 13.22 -13.45
N VAL A 612 -21.03 14.25 -14.13
CA VAL A 612 -19.67 14.75 -13.96
C VAL A 612 -19.76 16.20 -13.55
N TYR A 613 -19.01 16.58 -12.51
CA TYR A 613 -18.86 17.97 -12.12
C TYR A 613 -17.69 18.58 -12.89
N LEU A 614 -17.93 19.74 -13.49
CA LEU A 614 -16.89 20.53 -14.13
C LEU A 614 -16.53 21.72 -13.23
N PRO A 615 -15.33 21.71 -12.61
CA PRO A 615 -14.93 22.77 -11.71
C PRO A 615 -14.94 24.14 -12.36
N LYS A 616 -15.23 25.18 -11.58
CA LYS A 616 -15.24 26.57 -12.06
C LYS A 616 -13.85 26.99 -12.53
N GLY A 617 -13.75 27.48 -13.77
CA GLY A 617 -12.47 27.86 -14.37
C GLY A 617 -11.82 26.79 -15.27
N CYS A 618 -12.49 25.67 -15.43
CA CYS A 618 -12.11 24.67 -16.44
C CYS A 618 -12.45 25.13 -17.86
#